data_898e86a9b10bef4e9149c767bff3c9fe
#
_entry.id   898e86a9b10bef4e9149c767bff3c9fe
#
_cell.length_a   1.000
_cell.length_b   1.000
_cell.length_c   1.000
_cell.angle_alpha   90.00
_cell.angle_beta   90.00
_cell.angle_gamma   90.00
#
_symmetry.space_group_name_H-M   'P 1'
#
loop_
_entity.id
_entity.type
_entity.pdbx_description
1 polymer ?
#
loop_
_entity_poly.entity_id
_entity_poly.type
_entity_poly.pdbx_seq_one_letter_code
_entity_poly.pdbx_strand_id
1 'polypeptide(L)'
;MKNWKKVIGVASAAAMTAAMMMPTSVFAADETFKIGVIGPMTGDYAQYGTNVYNAAKIAADEINENGGFNGYKVEILDAGDDQGDPEKAVNAYNDLIDKGMQMLCGTVTSGSCIAVGAEAAEDTFLFTPSATALDCITAGTNEFRMCFTDPAQGTKSAQYISEHKLATKVAVLYDSAADYNSGVHDAFVAAAADDGLEVVADEAYTTDSNTDYSVQLAKIKKSGAELQIGRAHV
;
A
#
# COMPACT_ATOMS: atom_id res chain seq x y z
N MET A 1 63.49 8.08 -43.44
CA MET A 1 62.70 7.07 -42.72
C MET A 1 62.60 7.30 -41.20
N LYS A 2 62.98 8.46 -40.69
CA LYS A 2 63.08 8.70 -39.22
C LYS A 2 61.83 9.41 -38.59
N ASN A 3 60.88 9.90 -39.41
CA ASN A 3 59.77 10.69 -38.94
C ASN A 3 58.41 9.96 -38.91
N TRP A 4 58.33 8.75 -39.50
CA TRP A 4 57.05 8.00 -39.54
C TRP A 4 56.70 7.35 -38.20
N LYS A 5 57.74 6.92 -37.41
CA LYS A 5 57.47 6.31 -36.10
C LYS A 5 56.93 7.30 -35.04
N LYS A 6 57.18 8.62 -35.22
CA LYS A 6 56.63 9.66 -34.32
C LYS A 6 55.20 10.04 -34.66
N VAL A 7 54.73 9.88 -35.91
CA VAL A 7 53.38 10.17 -36.35
C VAL A 7 52.42 9.05 -35.92
N ILE A 8 52.90 7.79 -35.90
CA ILE A 8 52.06 6.65 -35.43
C ILE A 8 51.85 6.70 -33.92
N GLY A 9 52.82 7.17 -33.13
CA GLY A 9 52.70 7.31 -31.68
C GLY A 9 51.73 8.39 -31.23
N VAL A 10 51.59 9.48 -32.00
CA VAL A 10 50.62 10.55 -31.68
C VAL A 10 49.22 10.19 -32.10
N ALA A 11 49.05 9.46 -33.20
CA ALA A 11 47.75 9.00 -33.65
C ALA A 11 47.14 7.92 -32.75
N SER A 12 47.95 7.04 -32.14
CA SER A 12 47.46 6.04 -31.20
C SER A 12 47.11 6.62 -29.80
N ALA A 13 47.77 7.70 -29.38
CA ALA A 13 47.46 8.39 -28.11
C ALA A 13 46.15 9.21 -28.26
N ALA A 14 45.89 9.82 -29.44
CA ALA A 14 44.66 10.55 -29.72
C ALA A 14 43.45 9.61 -29.88
N ALA A 15 43.64 8.39 -30.39
CA ALA A 15 42.58 7.39 -30.48
C ALA A 15 42.17 6.78 -29.13
N MET A 16 43.10 6.66 -28.19
CA MET A 16 42.78 6.16 -26.82
C MET A 16 42.14 7.23 -25.93
N THR A 17 42.39 8.51 -26.15
CA THR A 17 41.69 9.59 -25.43
C THR A 17 40.27 9.84 -25.96
N ALA A 18 40.00 9.53 -27.22
CA ALA A 18 38.63 9.61 -27.79
C ALA A 18 37.73 8.44 -27.35
N ALA A 19 38.32 7.29 -26.95
CA ALA A 19 37.56 6.14 -26.47
C ALA A 19 37.14 6.25 -24.99
N MET A 20 37.66 7.22 -24.22
CA MET A 20 37.19 7.51 -22.85
C MET A 20 36.15 8.60 -22.74
N MET A 21 35.78 9.25 -23.82
CA MET A 21 34.55 10.03 -23.95
C MET A 21 33.48 9.14 -24.60
N MET A 22 33.07 8.06 -23.92
CA MET A 22 31.74 7.53 -24.17
C MET A 22 30.79 8.66 -23.78
N PRO A 23 29.92 9.13 -24.67
CA PRO A 23 28.83 9.96 -24.22
C PRO A 23 28.09 9.10 -23.17
N THR A 24 28.09 9.52 -21.93
CA THR A 24 26.99 9.17 -21.05
C THR A 24 25.77 9.46 -21.90
N SER A 25 25.03 8.43 -22.27
CA SER A 25 23.80 8.55 -23.00
C SER A 25 22.97 9.60 -22.26
N VAL A 26 22.93 10.81 -22.82
CA VAL A 26 21.94 11.80 -22.44
C VAL A 26 20.66 11.19 -22.99
N PHE A 27 19.99 10.38 -22.15
CA PHE A 27 18.63 9.97 -22.43
C PHE A 27 17.83 11.25 -22.65
N ALA A 28 16.96 11.23 -23.63
CA ALA A 28 16.17 12.38 -24.02
C ALA A 28 15.50 12.97 -22.77
N ALA A 29 15.74 14.25 -22.52
CA ALA A 29 15.35 14.96 -21.29
C ALA A 29 13.83 15.15 -21.13
N ASP A 30 13.00 14.51 -21.95
CA ASP A 30 11.56 14.72 -22.01
C ASP A 30 10.70 13.49 -21.70
N GLU A 31 11.28 12.30 -21.45
CA GLU A 31 10.48 11.12 -21.11
C GLU A 31 10.41 10.95 -19.59
N THR A 32 9.19 10.94 -19.04
CA THR A 32 8.93 10.75 -17.63
C THR A 32 8.30 9.37 -17.39
N PHE A 33 8.69 8.73 -16.29
CA PHE A 33 8.00 7.55 -15.77
C PHE A 33 6.93 8.03 -14.78
N LYS A 34 5.66 7.85 -15.14
CA LYS A 34 4.52 8.39 -14.42
C LYS A 34 3.97 7.38 -13.43
N ILE A 35 3.95 7.76 -12.16
CA ILE A 35 3.38 6.97 -11.06
C ILE A 35 2.11 7.65 -10.58
N GLY A 36 1.00 6.91 -10.57
CA GLY A 36 -0.24 7.32 -9.95
C GLY A 36 -0.25 7.01 -8.46
N VAL A 37 -1.01 7.77 -7.71
CA VAL A 37 -1.33 7.48 -6.30
C VAL A 37 -2.83 7.60 -6.12
N ILE A 38 -3.45 6.57 -5.54
CA ILE A 38 -4.88 6.57 -5.17
C ILE A 38 -4.97 6.30 -3.67
N GLY A 39 -5.83 7.04 -3.01
CA GLY A 39 -6.16 6.85 -1.62
C GLY A 39 -7.14 7.91 -1.14
N PRO A 40 -7.64 7.82 0.10
CA PRO A 40 -8.52 8.83 0.65
C PRO A 40 -7.74 10.12 0.89
N MET A 41 -7.94 11.12 0.04
CA MET A 41 -7.35 12.46 0.22
C MET A 41 -8.27 13.36 1.03
N THR A 42 -9.56 13.01 1.11
CA THR A 42 -10.59 13.68 1.91
C THR A 42 -11.37 12.66 2.74
N GLY A 43 -12.19 13.14 3.69
CA GLY A 43 -12.96 12.29 4.60
C GLY A 43 -12.16 11.74 5.78
N ASP A 44 -12.71 10.72 6.44
CA ASP A 44 -12.21 10.20 7.74
C ASP A 44 -10.81 9.56 7.66
N TYR A 45 -10.43 9.08 6.50
CA TYR A 45 -9.13 8.44 6.25
C TYR A 45 -8.11 9.35 5.56
N ALA A 46 -8.41 10.65 5.41
CA ALA A 46 -7.59 11.58 4.64
C ALA A 46 -6.11 11.64 5.05
N GLN A 47 -5.84 11.44 6.34
CA GLN A 47 -4.46 11.43 6.84
C GLN A 47 -3.64 10.28 6.23
N TYR A 48 -4.24 9.11 6.04
CA TYR A 48 -3.54 7.95 5.47
C TYR A 48 -3.19 8.18 4.00
N GLY A 49 -4.17 8.58 3.18
CA GLY A 49 -3.94 8.85 1.76
C GLY A 49 -2.94 9.99 1.53
N THR A 50 -3.09 11.09 2.26
CA THR A 50 -2.16 12.22 2.19
C THR A 50 -0.73 11.81 2.55
N ASN A 51 -0.55 10.98 3.57
CA ASN A 51 0.79 10.51 3.97
C ASN A 51 1.42 9.61 2.89
N VAL A 52 0.64 8.72 2.28
CA VAL A 52 1.12 7.88 1.17
C VAL A 52 1.54 8.75 -0.03
N TYR A 53 0.70 9.71 -0.40
CA TYR A 53 1.01 10.63 -1.50
C TYR A 53 2.28 11.44 -1.25
N ASN A 54 2.43 11.99 -0.06
CA ASN A 54 3.62 12.75 0.31
C ASN A 54 4.88 11.87 0.33
N ALA A 55 4.78 10.64 0.83
CA ALA A 55 5.90 9.70 0.83
C ALA A 55 6.33 9.31 -0.60
N ALA A 56 5.37 9.08 -1.50
CA ALA A 56 5.63 8.82 -2.90
C ALA A 56 6.37 9.98 -3.58
N LYS A 57 5.99 11.23 -3.28
CA LYS A 57 6.67 12.43 -3.79
C LYS A 57 8.10 12.54 -3.28
N ILE A 58 8.32 12.32 -1.99
CA ILE A 58 9.67 12.33 -1.40
C ILE A 58 10.55 11.28 -2.08
N ALA A 59 10.05 10.05 -2.25
CA ALA A 59 10.77 8.99 -2.93
C ALA A 59 11.08 9.34 -4.40
N ALA A 60 10.14 9.94 -5.12
CA ALA A 60 10.36 10.37 -6.50
C ALA A 60 11.43 11.47 -6.58
N ASP A 61 11.43 12.43 -5.66
CA ASP A 61 12.43 13.49 -5.60
C ASP A 61 13.83 12.89 -5.34
N GLU A 62 13.97 11.97 -4.37
CA GLU A 62 15.23 11.27 -4.09
C GLU A 62 15.72 10.45 -5.31
N ILE A 63 14.82 9.75 -6.01
CA ILE A 63 15.16 9.01 -7.24
C ILE A 63 15.65 9.98 -8.31
N ASN A 64 14.99 11.10 -8.49
CA ASN A 64 15.32 12.11 -9.50
C ASN A 64 16.66 12.79 -9.21
N GLU A 65 16.96 13.10 -7.95
CA GLU A 65 18.25 13.65 -7.52
C GLU A 65 19.42 12.69 -7.81
N ASN A 66 19.15 11.38 -7.78
CA ASN A 66 20.12 10.33 -8.09
C ASN A 66 20.16 9.95 -9.58
N GLY A 67 19.55 10.73 -10.48
CA GLY A 67 19.63 10.54 -11.93
C GLY A 67 18.41 9.82 -12.53
N GLY A 68 17.33 9.66 -11.77
CA GLY A 68 16.09 9.07 -12.23
C GLY A 68 16.10 7.53 -12.26
N PHE A 69 15.00 6.96 -12.75
CA PHE A 69 14.85 5.53 -12.91
C PHE A 69 15.26 5.13 -14.35
N ASN A 70 16.36 4.40 -14.49
CA ASN A 70 16.94 4.05 -15.79
C ASN A 70 17.15 5.27 -16.73
N GLY A 71 17.40 6.45 -16.16
CA GLY A 71 17.54 7.71 -16.91
C GLY A 71 16.24 8.45 -17.17
N TYR A 72 15.08 7.87 -16.84
CA TYR A 72 13.79 8.56 -16.89
C TYR A 72 13.57 9.35 -15.61
N LYS A 73 13.01 10.55 -15.75
CA LYS A 73 12.52 11.31 -14.61
C LYS A 73 11.26 10.63 -14.06
N VAL A 74 11.17 10.46 -12.74
CA VAL A 74 9.95 9.99 -12.09
C VAL A 74 9.01 11.16 -11.82
N GLU A 75 7.76 11.04 -12.22
CA GLU A 75 6.70 12.01 -12.01
C GLU A 75 5.58 11.37 -11.19
N ILE A 76 5.22 11.97 -10.06
CA ILE A 76 4.02 11.59 -9.33
C ILE A 76 2.85 12.44 -9.84
N LEU A 77 1.86 11.79 -10.44
CA LEU A 77 0.63 12.44 -10.90
C LEU A 77 -0.18 12.99 -9.73
N ASP A 78 -1.09 13.92 -10.00
CA ASP A 78 -2.05 14.38 -8.98
C ASP A 78 -2.84 13.19 -8.44
N ALA A 79 -2.94 13.11 -7.11
CA ALA A 79 -3.54 11.97 -6.44
C ALA A 79 -5.03 11.80 -6.78
N GLY A 80 -5.43 10.56 -7.00
CA GLY A 80 -6.84 10.18 -7.06
C GLY A 80 -7.42 10.08 -5.64
N ASP A 81 -8.49 10.84 -5.37
CA ASP A 81 -9.20 10.79 -4.09
C ASP A 81 -10.32 9.74 -4.14
N ASP A 82 -10.11 8.62 -3.48
CA ASP A 82 -11.12 7.56 -3.39
C ASP A 82 -12.04 7.68 -2.16
N GLN A 83 -11.72 8.54 -1.21
CA GLN A 83 -12.46 8.67 0.06
C GLN A 83 -12.63 7.34 0.83
N GLY A 84 -11.85 6.31 0.50
CA GLY A 84 -12.00 4.95 1.01
C GLY A 84 -13.14 4.16 0.37
N ASP A 85 -13.69 4.64 -0.73
CA ASP A 85 -14.82 4.04 -1.47
C ASP A 85 -14.28 3.27 -2.70
N PRO A 86 -14.60 1.95 -2.86
CA PRO A 86 -14.11 1.13 -3.95
C PRO A 86 -14.52 1.63 -5.34
N GLU A 87 -15.75 2.15 -5.53
CA GLU A 87 -16.20 2.64 -6.85
C GLU A 87 -15.46 3.90 -7.24
N LYS A 88 -15.22 4.82 -6.28
CA LYS A 88 -14.40 6.01 -6.53
C LYS A 88 -12.94 5.67 -6.82
N ALA A 89 -12.41 4.63 -6.18
CA ALA A 89 -11.06 4.15 -6.44
C ALA A 89 -10.89 3.67 -7.89
N VAL A 90 -11.84 2.89 -8.42
CA VAL A 90 -11.84 2.44 -9.82
C VAL A 90 -11.95 3.63 -10.78
N ASN A 91 -12.82 4.61 -10.48
CA ASN A 91 -12.92 5.82 -11.31
C ASN A 91 -11.60 6.62 -11.31
N ALA A 92 -10.99 6.79 -10.14
CA ALA A 92 -9.68 7.45 -10.02
C ALA A 92 -8.57 6.70 -10.77
N TYR A 93 -8.60 5.36 -10.77
CA TYR A 93 -7.68 4.53 -11.54
C TYR A 93 -7.79 4.81 -13.04
N ASN A 94 -9.00 4.79 -13.59
CA ASN A 94 -9.24 5.06 -14.99
C ASN A 94 -8.81 6.48 -15.38
N ASP A 95 -9.07 7.47 -14.54
CA ASP A 95 -8.61 8.86 -14.76
C ASP A 95 -7.07 8.96 -14.79
N LEU A 96 -6.37 8.18 -13.99
CA LEU A 96 -4.90 8.15 -13.98
C LEU A 96 -4.33 7.40 -15.19
N ILE A 97 -4.98 6.33 -15.66
CA ILE A 97 -4.63 5.66 -16.91
C ILE A 97 -4.74 6.64 -18.09
N ASP A 98 -5.81 7.42 -18.17
CA ASP A 98 -5.99 8.44 -19.22
C ASP A 98 -4.91 9.54 -19.18
N LYS A 99 -4.32 9.80 -18.02
CA LYS A 99 -3.17 10.71 -17.85
C LYS A 99 -1.82 10.05 -18.17
N GLY A 100 -1.82 8.78 -18.56
CA GLY A 100 -0.64 8.02 -18.95
C GLY A 100 0.13 7.44 -17.78
N MET A 101 -0.54 7.08 -16.67
CA MET A 101 0.04 6.33 -15.57
C MET A 101 0.62 4.99 -16.04
N GLN A 102 1.81 4.65 -15.54
CA GLN A 102 2.53 3.43 -15.89
C GLN A 102 2.66 2.46 -14.67
N MET A 103 2.52 2.99 -13.47
CA MET A 103 2.54 2.24 -12.21
C MET A 103 1.62 2.92 -11.21
N LEU A 104 0.92 2.13 -10.40
CA LEU A 104 0.11 2.61 -9.29
C LEU A 104 0.81 2.35 -7.95
N CYS A 105 1.02 3.40 -7.16
CA CYS A 105 1.36 3.34 -5.75
C CYS A 105 0.10 3.64 -4.93
N GLY A 106 -0.56 2.62 -4.46
CA GLY A 106 -1.86 2.67 -3.80
C GLY A 106 -2.64 1.40 -4.18
N THR A 107 -3.87 1.22 -3.82
CA THR A 107 -4.67 2.08 -2.97
C THR A 107 -4.32 1.91 -1.48
N VAL A 108 -4.91 2.74 -0.62
CA VAL A 108 -4.59 2.76 0.82
C VAL A 108 -5.46 1.80 1.62
N THR A 109 -6.76 1.71 1.31
CA THR A 109 -7.72 0.84 1.99
C THR A 109 -7.90 -0.49 1.26
N SER A 110 -8.24 -1.56 2.00
CA SER A 110 -8.34 -2.90 1.43
C SER A 110 -9.46 -3.02 0.39
N GLY A 111 -10.65 -2.52 0.66
CA GLY A 111 -11.77 -2.58 -0.29
C GLY A 111 -11.45 -1.86 -1.60
N SER A 112 -10.87 -0.65 -1.53
CA SER A 112 -10.39 0.07 -2.72
C SER A 112 -9.30 -0.71 -3.46
N CYS A 113 -8.38 -1.38 -2.73
CA CYS A 113 -7.30 -2.15 -3.34
C CYS A 113 -7.82 -3.37 -4.12
N ILE A 114 -8.75 -4.11 -3.54
CA ILE A 114 -9.38 -5.26 -4.19
C ILE A 114 -10.11 -4.84 -5.47
N ALA A 115 -10.88 -3.75 -5.40
CA ALA A 115 -11.63 -3.26 -6.55
C ALA A 115 -10.71 -2.77 -7.70
N VAL A 116 -9.67 -2.00 -7.37
CA VAL A 116 -8.70 -1.53 -8.38
C VAL A 116 -7.84 -2.68 -8.89
N GLY A 117 -7.47 -3.64 -8.05
CA GLY A 117 -6.75 -4.85 -8.48
C GLY A 117 -7.52 -5.62 -9.55
N ALA A 118 -8.83 -5.83 -9.33
CA ALA A 118 -9.68 -6.50 -10.30
C ALA A 118 -9.79 -5.75 -11.64
N GLU A 119 -9.78 -4.41 -11.63
CA GLU A 119 -9.80 -3.58 -12.84
C GLU A 119 -8.43 -3.54 -13.53
N ALA A 120 -7.36 -3.49 -12.75
CA ALA A 120 -5.98 -3.36 -13.25
C ALA A 120 -5.36 -4.69 -13.69
N ALA A 121 -6.06 -5.82 -13.53
CA ALA A 121 -5.54 -7.17 -13.67
C ALA A 121 -4.63 -7.33 -14.90
N GLU A 122 -3.35 -7.65 -14.67
CA GLU A 122 -2.30 -7.88 -15.66
C GLU A 122 -1.81 -6.66 -16.47
N ASP A 123 -2.55 -5.54 -16.48
CA ASP A 123 -2.22 -4.38 -17.34
C ASP A 123 -1.32 -3.36 -16.64
N THR A 124 -1.48 -3.16 -15.33
CA THR A 124 -0.76 -2.14 -14.57
C THR A 124 -0.07 -2.73 -13.35
N PHE A 125 1.20 -2.39 -13.16
CA PHE A 125 1.89 -2.74 -11.91
C PHE A 125 1.27 -1.99 -10.73
N LEU A 126 0.72 -2.74 -9.78
CA LEU A 126 0.08 -2.23 -8.58
C LEU A 126 0.95 -2.52 -7.36
N PHE A 127 1.25 -1.49 -6.58
CA PHE A 127 1.98 -1.60 -5.34
C PHE A 127 1.22 -0.92 -4.23
N THR A 128 0.64 -1.70 -3.29
CA THR A 128 -0.03 -1.11 -2.13
C THR A 128 0.90 -1.00 -0.93
N PRO A 129 1.04 0.18 -0.34
CA PRO A 129 1.84 0.38 0.86
C PRO A 129 1.13 -0.08 2.14
N SER A 130 -0.21 -0.13 2.17
CA SER A 130 -0.98 -0.23 3.41
C SER A 130 -2.23 -1.11 3.38
N ALA A 131 -2.73 -1.52 2.22
CA ALA A 131 -3.89 -2.41 2.15
C ALA A 131 -3.50 -3.84 2.56
N THR A 132 -4.13 -4.35 3.62
CA THR A 132 -3.67 -5.52 4.37
C THR A 132 -4.48 -6.80 4.13
N ALA A 133 -5.70 -6.71 3.54
CA ALA A 133 -6.51 -7.89 3.21
C ALA A 133 -5.78 -8.81 2.22
N LEU A 134 -5.95 -10.12 2.36
CA LEU A 134 -5.25 -11.09 1.51
C LEU A 134 -5.56 -10.88 0.03
N ASP A 135 -6.79 -10.56 -0.29
CA ASP A 135 -7.29 -10.43 -1.65
C ASP A 135 -6.76 -9.18 -2.39
N CYS A 136 -6.04 -8.29 -1.69
CA CYS A 136 -5.43 -7.10 -2.29
C CYS A 136 -4.36 -7.39 -3.35
N ILE A 137 -3.88 -8.62 -3.46
CA ILE A 137 -2.79 -9.02 -4.37
C ILE A 137 -3.08 -10.36 -5.06
N THR A 138 -4.34 -10.66 -5.34
CA THR A 138 -4.73 -11.96 -5.89
C THR A 138 -5.38 -11.90 -7.28
N ALA A 139 -5.71 -10.71 -7.76
CA ALA A 139 -6.37 -10.55 -9.05
C ALA A 139 -5.41 -10.75 -10.23
N GLY A 140 -4.13 -10.38 -10.08
CA GLY A 140 -3.09 -10.51 -11.10
C GLY A 140 -1.72 -10.90 -10.54
N THR A 141 -0.75 -11.10 -11.44
CA THR A 141 0.65 -11.39 -11.08
C THR A 141 1.51 -10.13 -10.92
N ASN A 142 0.95 -8.99 -11.18
CA ASN A 142 1.53 -7.64 -11.18
C ASN A 142 1.17 -6.83 -9.92
N GLU A 143 0.59 -7.48 -8.91
CA GLU A 143 0.15 -6.87 -7.67
C GLU A 143 1.09 -7.20 -6.52
N PHE A 144 1.51 -6.18 -5.78
CA PHE A 144 2.47 -6.31 -4.69
C PHE A 144 2.04 -5.52 -3.46
N ARG A 145 2.39 -6.02 -2.28
CA ARG A 145 2.12 -5.39 -0.99
C ARG A 145 3.39 -5.26 -0.17
N MET A 146 3.54 -4.11 0.51
CA MET A 146 4.64 -3.87 1.44
C MET A 146 4.29 -4.20 2.89
N CYS A 147 3.04 -3.96 3.30
CA CYS A 147 2.62 -4.11 4.69
C CYS A 147 2.35 -5.56 5.09
N PHE A 148 2.13 -5.79 6.39
CA PHE A 148 1.65 -7.06 6.93
C PHE A 148 0.22 -7.37 6.48
N THR A 149 -0.27 -8.57 6.80
CA THR A 149 -1.62 -9.03 6.43
C THR A 149 -2.60 -8.95 7.60
N ASP A 150 -3.91 -8.92 7.30
CA ASP A 150 -4.97 -8.98 8.32
C ASP A 150 -4.85 -10.24 9.20
N PRO A 151 -4.64 -11.45 8.65
CA PRO A 151 -4.41 -12.64 9.48
C PRO A 151 -3.21 -12.50 10.41
N ALA A 152 -2.12 -11.90 9.96
CA ALA A 152 -0.96 -11.66 10.82
C ALA A 152 -1.30 -10.71 11.97
N GLN A 153 -2.09 -9.66 11.71
CA GLN A 153 -2.53 -8.70 12.73
C GLN A 153 -3.47 -9.36 13.76
N GLY A 154 -4.48 -10.09 13.29
CA GLY A 154 -5.44 -10.78 14.16
C GLY A 154 -4.75 -11.81 15.07
N THR A 155 -3.95 -12.71 14.48
CA THR A 155 -3.20 -13.73 15.22
C THR A 155 -2.23 -13.11 16.23
N LYS A 156 -1.45 -12.09 15.83
CA LYS A 156 -0.51 -11.43 16.75
C LYS A 156 -1.20 -10.69 17.88
N SER A 157 -2.41 -10.17 17.65
CA SER A 157 -3.20 -9.54 18.71
C SER A 157 -3.64 -10.56 19.77
N ALA A 158 -4.10 -11.74 19.39
CA ALA A 158 -4.45 -12.80 20.31
C ALA A 158 -3.22 -13.27 21.11
N GLN A 159 -2.11 -13.55 20.43
CA GLN A 159 -0.85 -13.94 21.07
C GLN A 159 -0.38 -12.88 22.09
N TYR A 160 -0.41 -11.61 21.73
CA TYR A 160 0.02 -10.52 22.60
C TYR A 160 -0.81 -10.44 23.88
N ILE A 161 -2.13 -10.56 23.77
CA ILE A 161 -3.04 -10.56 24.94
C ILE A 161 -2.71 -11.72 25.87
N SER A 162 -2.50 -12.92 25.34
CA SER A 162 -2.17 -14.13 26.07
C SER A 162 -0.78 -14.05 26.72
N GLU A 163 0.26 -13.75 25.96
CA GLU A 163 1.65 -13.67 26.43
C GLU A 163 1.83 -12.65 27.55
N HIS A 164 1.16 -11.50 27.43
CA HIS A 164 1.20 -10.44 28.43
C HIS A 164 0.15 -10.59 29.54
N LYS A 165 -0.69 -11.64 29.48
CA LYS A 165 -1.74 -11.93 30.48
C LYS A 165 -2.67 -10.74 30.71
N LEU A 166 -3.05 -10.07 29.64
CA LEU A 166 -3.89 -8.87 29.71
C LEU A 166 -5.34 -9.23 30.06
N ALA A 167 -5.83 -10.36 29.55
CA ALA A 167 -7.18 -10.88 29.79
C ALA A 167 -7.22 -12.38 29.49
N THR A 168 -8.25 -13.07 30.01
CA THR A 168 -8.61 -14.44 29.63
C THR A 168 -9.97 -14.48 28.92
N LYS A 169 -10.81 -13.47 29.16
CA LYS A 169 -12.13 -13.30 28.54
C LYS A 169 -12.14 -12.03 27.72
N VAL A 170 -12.33 -12.18 26.42
CA VAL A 170 -12.31 -11.06 25.47
C VAL A 170 -13.63 -10.91 24.76
N ALA A 171 -13.99 -9.68 24.45
CA ALA A 171 -15.07 -9.35 23.53
C ALA A 171 -14.50 -8.78 22.25
N VAL A 172 -15.16 -9.06 21.12
CA VAL A 172 -14.84 -8.47 19.82
C VAL A 172 -15.98 -7.59 19.36
N LEU A 173 -15.63 -6.43 18.79
CA LEU A 173 -16.59 -5.52 18.11
C LEU A 173 -15.96 -5.07 16.80
N TYR A 174 -16.59 -5.39 15.66
CA TYR A 174 -16.00 -5.14 14.35
C TYR A 174 -17.03 -4.71 13.30
N ASP A 175 -16.55 -4.06 12.24
CA ASP A 175 -17.36 -3.77 11.06
C ASP A 175 -17.34 -4.98 10.11
N SER A 176 -18.48 -5.66 10.00
CA SER A 176 -18.60 -6.85 9.15
C SER A 176 -18.78 -6.54 7.66
N ALA A 177 -18.94 -5.27 7.29
CA ALA A 177 -19.03 -4.84 5.90
C ALA A 177 -17.68 -4.47 5.28
N ALA A 178 -16.61 -4.40 6.08
CA ALA A 178 -15.28 -3.99 5.63
C ALA A 178 -14.31 -5.19 5.58
N ASP A 179 -13.70 -5.45 4.42
CA ASP A 179 -12.78 -6.58 4.18
C ASP A 179 -11.63 -6.61 5.20
N TYR A 180 -11.02 -5.45 5.46
CA TYR A 180 -9.98 -5.31 6.48
C TYR A 180 -10.44 -5.80 7.86
N ASN A 181 -11.60 -5.32 8.32
CA ASN A 181 -12.08 -5.63 9.66
C ASN A 181 -12.45 -7.11 9.81
N SER A 182 -13.08 -7.68 8.78
CA SER A 182 -13.43 -9.10 8.74
C SER A 182 -12.18 -9.99 8.73
N GLY A 183 -11.16 -9.64 7.95
CA GLY A 183 -9.91 -10.41 7.90
C GLY A 183 -9.15 -10.42 9.23
N VAL A 184 -9.11 -9.29 9.95
CA VAL A 184 -8.50 -9.22 11.30
C VAL A 184 -9.34 -9.98 12.32
N HIS A 185 -10.68 -9.81 12.29
CA HIS A 185 -11.63 -10.50 13.18
C HIS A 185 -11.49 -12.02 13.08
N ASP A 186 -11.61 -12.56 11.87
CA ASP A 186 -11.61 -14.01 11.65
C ASP A 186 -10.30 -14.65 12.13
N ALA A 187 -9.17 -14.01 11.86
CA ALA A 187 -7.88 -14.49 12.30
C ALA A 187 -7.69 -14.37 13.82
N PHE A 188 -8.22 -13.31 14.44
CA PHE A 188 -8.20 -13.16 15.89
C PHE A 188 -9.02 -14.24 16.58
N VAL A 189 -10.26 -14.44 16.15
CA VAL A 189 -11.18 -15.44 16.73
C VAL A 189 -10.61 -16.85 16.57
N ALA A 190 -10.04 -17.17 15.40
CA ALA A 190 -9.41 -18.47 15.16
C ALA A 190 -8.21 -18.71 16.08
N ALA A 191 -7.36 -17.70 16.32
CA ALA A 191 -6.18 -17.81 17.16
C ALA A 191 -6.50 -17.77 18.66
N ALA A 192 -7.60 -17.12 19.06
CA ALA A 192 -7.93 -16.89 20.47
C ALA A 192 -7.99 -18.18 21.30
N ALA A 193 -8.62 -19.24 20.77
CA ALA A 193 -8.74 -20.52 21.48
C ALA A 193 -7.37 -21.20 21.68
N ASP A 194 -6.49 -21.16 20.67
CA ASP A 194 -5.15 -21.75 20.74
C ASP A 194 -4.25 -20.99 21.72
N ASP A 195 -4.47 -19.68 21.85
CA ASP A 195 -3.76 -18.79 22.76
C ASP A 195 -4.39 -18.74 24.19
N GLY A 196 -5.41 -19.57 24.45
CA GLY A 196 -6.05 -19.69 25.77
C GLY A 196 -6.97 -18.53 26.13
N LEU A 197 -7.51 -17.83 25.14
CA LEU A 197 -8.49 -16.76 25.31
C LEU A 197 -9.90 -17.30 25.03
N GLU A 198 -10.86 -16.90 25.84
CA GLU A 198 -12.29 -17.15 25.64
C GLU A 198 -12.95 -15.91 25.01
N VAL A 199 -13.48 -16.04 23.80
CA VAL A 199 -14.28 -14.99 23.17
C VAL A 199 -15.70 -15.08 23.73
N VAL A 200 -16.03 -14.24 24.71
CA VAL A 200 -17.30 -14.25 25.44
C VAL A 200 -18.39 -13.38 24.82
N ALA A 201 -18.03 -12.51 23.91
CA ALA A 201 -18.95 -11.75 23.05
C ALA A 201 -18.27 -11.44 21.72
N ASP A 202 -19.02 -11.64 20.65
CA ASP A 202 -18.61 -11.38 19.26
C ASP A 202 -19.72 -10.58 18.59
N GLU A 203 -19.50 -9.28 18.46
CA GLU A 203 -20.54 -8.34 18.06
C GLU A 203 -20.10 -7.59 16.79
N ALA A 204 -21.01 -7.58 15.82
CA ALA A 204 -20.80 -6.89 14.56
C ALA A 204 -21.64 -5.61 14.44
N TYR A 205 -21.15 -4.69 13.66
CA TYR A 205 -21.91 -3.58 13.08
C TYR A 205 -21.60 -3.49 11.57
N THR A 206 -22.24 -2.59 10.86
CA THR A 206 -21.93 -2.28 9.48
C THR A 206 -21.57 -0.80 9.35
N THR A 207 -20.80 -0.44 8.34
CA THR A 207 -20.39 0.95 8.08
C THR A 207 -21.56 1.92 8.09
N ASP A 208 -22.73 1.51 7.56
CA ASP A 208 -23.94 2.33 7.53
C ASP A 208 -24.62 2.50 8.89
N SER A 209 -24.26 1.68 9.89
CA SER A 209 -24.85 1.66 11.23
C SER A 209 -23.84 2.02 12.34
N ASN A 210 -22.81 2.79 12.01
CA ASN A 210 -21.69 3.08 12.89
C ASN A 210 -21.89 4.29 13.84
N THR A 211 -23.10 4.77 14.01
CA THR A 211 -23.40 5.95 14.86
C THR A 211 -23.90 5.59 16.25
N ASP A 212 -24.42 4.37 16.45
CA ASP A 212 -24.92 3.90 17.75
C ASP A 212 -24.57 2.44 18.00
N TYR A 213 -23.69 2.20 18.96
CA TYR A 213 -23.23 0.89 19.40
C TYR A 213 -23.89 0.42 20.71
N SER A 214 -24.94 1.07 21.18
CA SER A 214 -25.54 0.82 22.50
C SER A 214 -25.99 -0.62 22.68
N VAL A 215 -26.51 -1.28 21.64
CA VAL A 215 -26.93 -2.68 21.66
C VAL A 215 -25.73 -3.62 21.83
N GLN A 216 -24.71 -3.47 21.00
CA GLN A 216 -23.49 -4.28 21.04
C GLN A 216 -22.76 -4.10 22.38
N LEU A 217 -22.57 -2.84 22.80
CA LEU A 217 -21.92 -2.52 24.07
C LEU A 217 -22.68 -3.06 25.29
N ALA A 218 -24.02 -3.07 25.25
CA ALA A 218 -24.83 -3.66 26.30
C ALA A 218 -24.63 -5.19 26.43
N LYS A 219 -24.46 -5.89 25.30
CA LYS A 219 -24.15 -7.32 25.27
C LYS A 219 -22.73 -7.59 25.78
N ILE A 220 -21.75 -6.85 25.27
CA ILE A 220 -20.35 -6.94 25.71
C ILE A 220 -20.24 -6.71 27.21
N LYS A 221 -20.90 -5.69 27.74
CA LYS A 221 -20.91 -5.42 29.19
C LYS A 221 -21.49 -6.56 30.01
N LYS A 222 -22.47 -7.30 29.50
CA LYS A 222 -23.09 -8.44 30.19
C LYS A 222 -22.32 -9.74 30.05
N SER A 223 -21.43 -9.85 29.07
CA SER A 223 -20.69 -11.08 28.76
C SER A 223 -19.63 -11.43 29.81
N GLY A 224 -19.21 -10.47 30.63
CA GLY A 224 -18.11 -10.63 31.55
C GLY A 224 -16.73 -10.54 30.92
N ALA A 225 -16.63 -9.93 29.71
CA ALA A 225 -15.36 -9.65 29.07
C ALA A 225 -14.49 -8.75 29.94
N GLU A 226 -13.21 -9.07 30.03
CA GLU A 226 -12.18 -8.33 30.76
C GLU A 226 -11.49 -7.31 29.85
N LEU A 227 -11.49 -7.60 28.54
CA LEU A 227 -10.92 -6.75 27.50
C LEU A 227 -11.82 -6.78 26.27
N GLN A 228 -12.01 -5.62 25.65
CA GLN A 228 -12.64 -5.53 24.34
C GLN A 228 -11.56 -5.24 23.30
N ILE A 229 -11.54 -6.04 22.24
CA ILE A 229 -10.78 -5.78 21.05
C ILE A 229 -11.73 -5.35 19.93
N GLY A 230 -11.29 -4.43 19.11
CA GLY A 230 -12.05 -3.96 17.98
C GLY A 230 -11.42 -2.70 17.44
N ARG A 231 -11.78 -2.34 16.24
CA ARG A 231 -11.40 -1.08 15.65
C ARG A 231 -12.57 -0.12 15.78
N ALA A 232 -12.53 0.72 16.80
CA ALA A 232 -13.36 1.91 16.81
C ALA A 232 -12.69 2.95 15.91
N HIS A 233 -13.34 3.36 14.84
CA HIS A 233 -12.97 4.60 14.18
C HIS A 233 -13.43 5.73 15.08
N VAL A 234 -12.48 6.47 15.61
CA VAL A 234 -12.73 7.70 16.35
C VAL A 234 -12.64 8.86 15.35
#